data_22f786081dacffb9eaa757bd17e7e4f3
#
_entry.id   22f786081dacffb9eaa757bd17e7e4f3
#
_cell.length_a   1.000
_cell.length_b   1.000
_cell.length_c   1.000
_cell.angle_alpha   90.00
_cell.angle_beta   90.00
_cell.angle_gamma   90.00
#
_symmetry.space_group_name_H-M   'P 1'
#
loop_
_entity.id
_entity.type
_entity.pdbx_description
1 polymer ?
#
loop_
_entity_poly.entity_id
_entity_poly.type
_entity_poly.pdbx_seq_one_letter_code
_entity_poly.pdbx_strand_id
1 'polypeptide(L)'
;LRIKAKSLNLHAEDYTTGKILAVDELYTGNSTIDKVNPNTINMIYEKGSCLVKDVLKKETPEDNHYYVLKNGNASVLARYEHSSKSLKRVTKTSSYGIIPKNAEQSFALDAIMNPDIKLVSIQGVAGTGKTLLSLAGALEQRRNYHQIYLARPIVPLSNKDIGYLPGDVTSKLNPYMEPLWDNLKFIKSQFSDKDRELKAINEMIENEKIVICPLAFIRGRSLSNMFFIVDEAQNLTPHEVKTITTRAGEN
;
A
#
# COMPACT_ATOMS: atom_id res chain seq x y z
N LEU A 1 -32.64 -0.43 -4.58
CA LEU A 1 -33.42 -1.66 -4.35
C LEU A 1 -34.31 -1.55 -3.14
N ARG A 2 -33.81 -1.11 -1.95
CA ARG A 2 -34.59 -0.97 -0.69
C ARG A 2 -35.81 -0.07 -0.84
N ILE A 3 -35.70 1.08 -1.50
CA ILE A 3 -36.83 2.01 -1.73
C ILE A 3 -37.87 1.35 -2.61
N LYS A 4 -37.51 0.63 -3.66
CA LYS A 4 -38.43 -0.14 -4.51
C LYS A 4 -39.11 -1.26 -3.76
N ALA A 5 -38.40 -2.01 -2.92
CA ALA A 5 -38.99 -3.07 -2.11
C ALA A 5 -40.01 -2.51 -1.08
N LYS A 6 -39.64 -1.40 -0.43
CA LYS A 6 -40.57 -0.71 0.50
C LYS A 6 -41.81 -0.17 -0.19
N SER A 7 -41.72 0.33 -1.42
CA SER A 7 -42.89 0.78 -2.19
C SER A 7 -43.83 -0.35 -2.62
N LEU A 8 -43.37 -1.59 -2.56
CA LEU A 8 -44.12 -2.81 -2.80
C LEU A 8 -44.58 -3.50 -1.49
N ASN A 9 -44.47 -2.81 -0.35
CA ASN A 9 -44.75 -3.35 0.99
C ASN A 9 -43.92 -4.61 1.36
N LEU A 10 -42.78 -4.78 0.75
CA LEU A 10 -41.83 -5.84 1.10
C LEU A 10 -40.91 -5.38 2.23
N HIS A 11 -40.65 -6.27 3.18
CA HIS A 11 -39.65 -6.04 4.22
C HIS A 11 -38.26 -6.01 3.57
N ALA A 12 -37.57 -4.90 3.68
CA ALA A 12 -36.27 -4.72 3.09
C ALA A 12 -35.34 -3.92 4.03
N GLU A 13 -34.20 -4.51 4.33
CA GLU A 13 -33.16 -3.91 5.14
C GLU A 13 -31.88 -3.79 4.31
N ASP A 14 -31.00 -2.86 4.71
CA ASP A 14 -29.67 -2.78 4.11
C ASP A 14 -28.80 -3.89 4.69
N TYR A 15 -28.02 -4.54 3.83
CA TYR A 15 -26.98 -5.47 4.26
C TYR A 15 -25.87 -4.69 4.97
N THR A 16 -25.76 -4.87 6.28
CA THR A 16 -24.83 -4.13 7.14
C THR A 16 -23.56 -4.90 7.47
N THR A 17 -23.52 -6.21 7.20
CA THR A 17 -22.35 -7.04 7.49
C THR A 17 -21.16 -6.61 6.63
N GLY A 18 -20.05 -6.21 7.27
CA GLY A 18 -18.86 -5.72 6.58
C GLY A 18 -18.86 -4.20 6.26
N LYS A 19 -19.92 -3.45 6.64
CA LYS A 19 -19.88 -1.99 6.57
C LYS A 19 -19.21 -1.42 7.82
N ILE A 20 -18.27 -0.50 7.62
CA ILE A 20 -17.68 0.31 8.69
C ILE A 20 -18.75 1.31 9.12
N LEU A 21 -19.15 1.27 10.40
CA LEU A 21 -20.22 2.11 10.93
C LEU A 21 -19.79 3.57 11.13
N ALA A 22 -18.49 3.80 11.42
CA ALA A 22 -17.91 5.12 11.60
C ALA A 22 -16.54 5.18 10.89
N VAL A 23 -16.48 5.93 9.80
CA VAL A 23 -15.24 6.11 9.02
C VAL A 23 -14.22 6.94 9.82
N ASP A 24 -14.70 7.84 10.66
CA ASP A 24 -13.88 8.75 11.48
C ASP A 24 -13.14 8.03 12.62
N GLU A 25 -13.56 6.81 12.98
CA GLU A 25 -12.93 5.98 14.00
C GLU A 25 -11.83 5.04 13.42
N LEU A 26 -11.62 5.08 12.11
CA LEU A 26 -10.59 4.25 11.49
C LEU A 26 -9.19 4.71 11.89
N TYR A 27 -8.37 3.75 12.30
CA TYR A 27 -6.97 3.98 12.55
C TYR A 27 -6.27 4.47 11.26
N THR A 28 -5.70 5.67 11.30
CA THR A 28 -5.10 6.33 10.13
C THR A 28 -3.63 5.97 9.92
N GLY A 29 -2.97 5.38 10.92
CA GLY A 29 -1.55 5.03 10.89
C GLY A 29 -0.60 6.21 11.05
N ASN A 30 -1.09 7.44 11.03
CA ASN A 30 -0.27 8.63 11.22
C ASN A 30 -1.02 9.77 11.92
N SER A 31 -0.24 10.67 12.54
CA SER A 31 -0.77 11.88 13.17
C SER A 31 0.26 13.02 13.17
N THR A 32 -0.23 14.25 13.36
CA THR A 32 0.62 15.42 13.50
C THR A 32 0.65 15.89 14.96
N ILE A 33 1.83 16.19 15.47
CA ILE A 33 2.03 16.76 16.81
C ILE A 33 2.67 18.13 16.65
N ASP A 34 1.93 19.15 17.04
CA ASP A 34 2.39 20.53 17.03
C ASP A 34 3.08 20.92 18.34
N LYS A 35 3.90 21.98 18.30
CA LYS A 35 4.60 22.56 19.46
C LYS A 35 5.55 21.59 20.16
N VAL A 36 6.15 20.66 19.42
CA VAL A 36 7.19 19.77 19.94
C VAL A 36 8.41 20.60 20.33
N ASN A 37 9.10 20.22 21.43
CA ASN A 37 10.32 20.91 21.85
C ASN A 37 11.36 20.95 20.71
N PRO A 38 11.89 22.13 20.34
CA PRO A 38 12.89 22.24 19.27
C PRO A 38 14.13 21.36 19.50
N ASN A 39 14.56 21.21 20.74
CA ASN A 39 15.69 20.34 21.06
C ASN A 39 15.40 18.87 20.73
N THR A 40 14.16 18.42 20.88
CA THR A 40 13.75 17.05 20.50
C THR A 40 13.77 16.87 18.98
N ILE A 41 13.29 17.88 18.22
CA ILE A 41 13.37 17.86 16.76
C ILE A 41 14.83 17.79 16.30
N ASN A 42 15.71 18.62 16.86
CA ASN A 42 17.13 18.63 16.54
C ASN A 42 17.79 17.29 16.91
N MET A 43 17.45 16.72 18.07
CA MET A 43 17.94 15.39 18.47
C MET A 43 17.59 14.30 17.46
N ILE A 44 16.36 14.31 16.93
CA ILE A 44 15.95 13.34 15.89
C ILE A 44 16.74 13.56 14.59
N TYR A 45 17.04 14.82 14.24
CA TYR A 45 17.86 15.10 13.06
C TYR A 45 19.30 14.62 13.23
N GLU A 46 19.91 14.84 14.40
CA GLU A 46 21.32 14.52 14.67
C GLU A 46 21.54 13.04 14.99
N LYS A 47 20.68 12.45 15.83
CA LYS A 47 20.83 11.08 16.35
C LYS A 47 19.96 10.05 15.66
N GLY A 48 19.07 10.47 14.76
CA GLY A 48 18.13 9.58 14.06
C GLY A 48 16.94 9.11 14.89
N SER A 49 16.89 9.43 16.19
CA SER A 49 15.78 9.00 17.08
C SER A 49 15.72 9.79 18.36
N CYS A 50 14.58 9.72 19.06
CA CYS A 50 14.40 10.16 20.44
C CYS A 50 13.50 9.17 21.21
N LEU A 51 13.44 9.26 22.53
CA LEU A 51 12.51 8.46 23.31
C LEU A 51 11.08 8.97 23.12
N VAL A 52 10.12 8.08 23.03
CA VAL A 52 8.70 8.45 22.85
C VAL A 52 8.19 9.37 23.96
N LYS A 53 8.64 9.17 25.20
CA LYS A 53 8.26 9.99 26.37
C LYS A 53 8.69 11.46 26.27
N ASP A 54 9.67 11.77 25.43
CA ASP A 54 10.14 13.14 25.21
C ASP A 54 9.17 13.95 24.34
N VAL A 55 8.26 13.25 23.64
CA VAL A 55 7.23 13.83 22.76
C VAL A 55 5.83 13.56 23.30
N LEU A 56 5.51 12.31 23.62
CA LEU A 56 4.21 11.84 24.10
C LEU A 56 4.27 11.55 25.60
N LYS A 57 3.61 12.38 26.40
CA LYS A 57 3.67 12.29 27.86
C LYS A 57 2.72 11.25 28.48
N LYS A 58 1.66 10.84 27.80
CA LYS A 58 0.54 10.07 28.38
C LYS A 58 0.07 8.86 27.58
N GLU A 59 0.48 8.70 26.33
CA GLU A 59 -0.04 7.65 25.43
C GLU A 59 1.11 6.75 24.97
N THR A 60 0.87 5.44 24.99
CA THR A 60 1.73 4.48 24.31
C THR A 60 1.15 4.32 22.90
N PRO A 61 1.87 4.77 21.85
CA PRO A 61 1.39 4.62 20.49
C PRO A 61 1.27 3.15 20.08
N GLU A 62 0.46 2.90 19.06
CA GLU A 62 0.50 1.64 18.33
C GLU A 62 1.86 1.50 17.61
N ASP A 63 2.40 0.29 17.56
CA ASP A 63 3.65 0.03 16.85
C ASP A 63 3.54 0.42 15.39
N ASN A 64 4.62 0.96 14.84
CA ASN A 64 4.67 1.49 13.47
C ASN A 64 3.74 2.70 13.20
N HIS A 65 3.24 3.38 14.23
CA HIS A 65 2.53 4.63 14.03
C HIS A 65 3.50 5.74 13.59
N TYR A 66 3.09 6.53 12.59
CA TYR A 66 3.88 7.60 12.01
C TYR A 66 3.49 8.97 12.57
N TYR A 67 4.48 9.86 12.68
CA TYR A 67 4.28 11.20 13.21
C TYR A 67 4.93 12.26 12.33
N VAL A 68 4.19 13.37 12.11
CA VAL A 68 4.76 14.64 11.68
C VAL A 68 4.94 15.50 12.92
N LEU A 69 6.16 15.64 13.42
CA LEU A 69 6.48 16.44 14.60
C LEU A 69 6.84 17.86 14.16
N LYS A 70 6.13 18.87 14.67
CA LYS A 70 6.25 20.27 14.24
C LYS A 70 6.53 21.24 15.39
N ASN A 71 7.32 22.26 15.07
CA ASN A 71 7.44 23.47 15.88
C ASN A 71 7.72 24.67 14.96
N GLY A 72 6.72 25.52 14.77
CA GLY A 72 6.79 26.61 13.81
C GLY A 72 7.11 26.09 12.39
N ASN A 73 8.22 26.55 11.83
CA ASN A 73 8.68 26.12 10.50
C ASN A 73 9.52 24.84 10.51
N ALA A 74 9.94 24.36 11.67
CA ALA A 74 10.70 23.14 11.80
C ALA A 74 9.76 21.93 11.88
N SER A 75 10.07 20.87 11.13
CA SER A 75 9.32 19.63 11.21
C SER A 75 10.22 18.44 10.92
N VAL A 76 9.92 17.31 11.56
CA VAL A 76 10.60 16.04 11.30
C VAL A 76 9.57 14.91 11.20
N LEU A 77 9.82 13.96 10.30
CA LEU A 77 9.01 12.77 10.16
C LEU A 77 9.60 11.66 11.03
N ALA A 78 8.75 10.95 11.75
CA ALA A 78 9.18 9.90 12.64
C ALA A 78 8.20 8.72 12.64
N ARG A 79 8.71 7.51 12.92
CA ARG A 79 7.93 6.28 13.14
C ARG A 79 8.17 5.79 14.57
N TYR A 80 7.12 5.38 15.23
CA TYR A 80 7.24 4.74 16.53
C TYR A 80 7.68 3.29 16.39
N GLU A 81 8.66 2.89 17.17
CA GLU A 81 9.15 1.53 17.27
C GLU A 81 8.98 1.04 18.72
N HIS A 82 8.10 0.05 18.88
CA HIS A 82 7.74 -0.44 20.20
C HIS A 82 8.91 -1.10 20.93
N SER A 83 9.75 -1.85 20.21
CA SER A 83 10.88 -2.58 20.80
C SER A 83 11.89 -1.69 21.52
N SER A 84 12.17 -0.53 20.95
CA SER A 84 13.09 0.48 21.52
C SER A 84 12.37 1.60 22.27
N LYS A 85 11.03 1.62 22.26
CA LYS A 85 10.19 2.71 22.80
C LYS A 85 10.64 4.08 22.31
N SER A 86 11.02 4.16 21.04
CA SER A 86 11.58 5.36 20.42
C SER A 86 10.85 5.78 19.17
N LEU A 87 10.97 7.07 18.86
CA LEU A 87 10.59 7.64 17.59
C LEU A 87 11.81 7.66 16.68
N LYS A 88 11.79 6.85 15.62
CA LYS A 88 12.85 6.77 14.60
C LYS A 88 12.57 7.76 13.48
N ARG A 89 13.60 8.47 13.05
CA ARG A 89 13.51 9.42 11.95
C ARG A 89 13.13 8.68 10.64
N VAL A 90 12.12 9.20 9.95
CA VAL A 90 11.80 8.80 8.59
C VAL A 90 12.43 9.79 7.63
N THR A 91 13.25 9.28 6.71
CA THR A 91 13.92 10.08 5.68
C THR A 91 13.14 10.04 4.38
N LYS A 92 13.13 11.17 3.67
CA LYS A 92 12.54 11.23 2.34
C LYS A 92 13.49 10.57 1.33
N THR A 93 13.32 9.28 1.13
CA THR A 93 14.17 8.47 0.24
C THR A 93 13.44 8.21 -1.07
N SER A 94 14.12 8.31 -2.19
CA SER A 94 13.59 7.88 -3.48
C SER A 94 13.64 6.35 -3.57
N SER A 95 12.66 5.77 -4.24
CA SER A 95 12.58 4.33 -4.49
C SER A 95 12.35 4.11 -5.96
N TYR A 96 13.27 3.44 -6.62
CA TYR A 96 13.24 3.14 -8.06
C TYR A 96 12.86 4.35 -8.94
N GLY A 97 13.51 5.49 -8.71
CA GLY A 97 13.26 6.76 -9.43
C GLY A 97 12.03 7.54 -8.94
N ILE A 98 11.21 6.98 -8.07
CA ILE A 98 10.02 7.65 -7.52
C ILE A 98 10.39 8.38 -6.23
N ILE A 99 10.17 9.70 -6.22
CA ILE A 99 10.45 10.58 -5.08
C ILE A 99 9.13 10.90 -4.38
N PRO A 100 8.98 10.62 -3.06
CA PRO A 100 7.79 10.98 -2.32
C PRO A 100 7.59 12.49 -2.30
N LYS A 101 6.35 12.93 -2.55
CA LYS A 101 6.00 14.37 -2.66
C LYS A 101 5.55 14.98 -1.33
N ASN A 102 5.03 14.16 -0.42
CA ASN A 102 4.51 14.57 0.89
C ASN A 102 4.93 13.60 2.00
N ALA A 103 4.51 13.89 3.24
CA ALA A 103 4.83 13.09 4.42
C ALA A 103 4.23 11.68 4.33
N GLU A 104 2.97 11.58 3.91
CA GLU A 104 2.23 10.33 3.82
C GLU A 104 2.87 9.36 2.82
N GLN A 105 3.34 9.87 1.68
CA GLN A 105 4.09 9.07 0.70
C GLN A 105 5.45 8.62 1.25
N SER A 106 6.11 9.46 2.07
CA SER A 106 7.36 9.08 2.74
C SER A 106 7.10 7.98 3.79
N PHE A 107 6.00 8.06 4.53
CA PHE A 107 5.58 7.03 5.47
C PHE A 107 5.25 5.71 4.76
N ALA A 108 4.51 5.79 3.66
CA ALA A 108 4.19 4.61 2.87
C ALA A 108 5.46 3.90 2.36
N LEU A 109 6.43 4.63 1.82
CA LEU A 109 7.70 4.04 1.38
C LEU A 109 8.52 3.49 2.55
N ASP A 110 8.59 4.19 3.68
CA ASP A 110 9.29 3.69 4.88
C ASP A 110 8.66 2.37 5.37
N ALA A 111 7.32 2.30 5.44
CA ALA A 111 6.62 1.08 5.82
C ALA A 111 6.86 -0.08 4.85
N ILE A 112 6.78 0.19 3.53
CA ILE A 112 7.00 -0.80 2.49
C ILE A 112 8.44 -1.32 2.52
N MET A 113 9.41 -0.44 2.76
CA MET A 113 10.84 -0.78 2.76
C MET A 113 11.31 -1.44 4.06
N ASN A 114 10.50 -1.43 5.11
CA ASN A 114 10.87 -2.04 6.38
C ASN A 114 10.59 -3.56 6.35
N PRO A 115 11.61 -4.42 6.47
CA PRO A 115 11.44 -5.87 6.39
C PRO A 115 10.67 -6.45 7.58
N ASP A 116 10.57 -5.72 8.70
CA ASP A 116 9.84 -6.17 9.89
C ASP A 116 8.32 -5.98 9.75
N ILE A 117 7.88 -5.10 8.82
CA ILE A 117 6.47 -4.83 8.56
C ILE A 117 5.99 -5.74 7.44
N LYS A 118 5.28 -6.81 7.80
CA LYS A 118 4.84 -7.85 6.85
C LYS A 118 3.56 -7.51 6.09
N LEU A 119 2.75 -6.59 6.62
CA LEU A 119 1.50 -6.17 6.01
C LEU A 119 1.38 -4.65 6.05
N VAL A 120 1.26 -4.02 4.89
CA VAL A 120 1.06 -2.59 4.75
C VAL A 120 -0.26 -2.32 4.04
N SER A 121 -1.15 -1.56 4.67
CA SER A 121 -2.38 -1.06 4.05
C SER A 121 -2.24 0.42 3.73
N ILE A 122 -2.42 0.78 2.46
CA ILE A 122 -2.30 2.16 1.98
C ILE A 122 -3.67 2.66 1.55
N GLN A 123 -4.20 3.63 2.28
CA GLN A 123 -5.46 4.28 1.98
C GLN A 123 -5.22 5.70 1.46
N GLY A 124 -6.07 6.15 0.55
CA GLY A 124 -6.02 7.51 0.01
C GLY A 124 -6.89 7.68 -1.22
N VAL A 125 -7.15 8.93 -1.58
CA VAL A 125 -7.96 9.31 -2.75
C VAL A 125 -7.32 8.77 -4.04
N ALA A 126 -8.11 8.62 -5.11
CA ALA A 126 -7.59 8.25 -6.42
C ALA A 126 -6.52 9.25 -6.90
N GLY A 127 -5.49 8.76 -7.59
CA GLY A 127 -4.40 9.61 -8.10
C GLY A 127 -3.32 9.99 -7.08
N THR A 128 -3.38 9.51 -5.84
CA THR A 128 -2.37 9.80 -4.80
C THR A 128 -1.10 8.95 -4.90
N GLY A 129 -1.00 8.07 -5.88
CA GLY A 129 0.21 7.29 -6.16
C GLY A 129 0.36 6.00 -5.35
N LYS A 130 -0.70 5.49 -4.71
CA LYS A 130 -0.67 4.27 -3.89
C LYS A 130 -0.01 3.09 -4.61
N THR A 131 -0.53 2.71 -5.76
CA THR A 131 -0.05 1.59 -6.58
C THR A 131 1.37 1.83 -7.06
N LEU A 132 1.68 3.07 -7.47
CA LEU A 132 3.00 3.48 -7.93
C LEU A 132 4.06 3.34 -6.83
N LEU A 133 3.78 3.82 -5.62
CA LEU A 133 4.67 3.71 -4.46
C LEU A 133 4.88 2.26 -4.05
N SER A 134 3.80 1.46 -4.03
CA SER A 134 3.89 0.04 -3.70
C SER A 134 4.78 -0.71 -4.69
N LEU A 135 4.63 -0.43 -5.99
CA LEU A 135 5.43 -1.06 -7.03
C LEU A 135 6.90 -0.58 -6.99
N ALA A 136 7.13 0.71 -6.78
CA ALA A 136 8.49 1.26 -6.64
C ALA A 136 9.23 0.63 -5.44
N GLY A 137 8.56 0.53 -4.29
CA GLY A 137 9.13 -0.12 -3.10
C GLY A 137 9.39 -1.61 -3.30
N ALA A 138 8.49 -2.31 -3.99
CA ALA A 138 8.70 -3.72 -4.34
C ALA A 138 9.92 -3.93 -5.25
N LEU A 139 10.08 -3.07 -6.27
CA LEU A 139 11.23 -3.10 -7.17
C LEU A 139 12.55 -2.81 -6.43
N GLU A 140 12.53 -1.90 -5.46
CA GLU A 140 13.71 -1.63 -4.63
C GLU A 140 14.12 -2.86 -3.83
N GLN A 141 13.14 -3.59 -3.30
CA GLN A 141 13.34 -4.81 -2.51
C GLN A 141 13.44 -6.10 -3.35
N ARG A 142 13.48 -6.03 -4.66
CA ARG A 142 13.44 -7.18 -5.59
C ARG A 142 14.44 -8.31 -5.30
N ARG A 143 15.54 -8.00 -4.61
CA ARG A 143 16.55 -9.00 -4.24
C ARG A 143 16.15 -9.85 -3.03
N ASN A 144 15.21 -9.34 -2.25
CA ASN A 144 14.74 -9.99 -1.02
C ASN A 144 13.60 -10.98 -1.29
N TYR A 145 13.02 -10.96 -2.49
CA TYR A 145 11.87 -11.77 -2.86
C TYR A 145 12.11 -12.51 -4.16
N HIS A 146 11.51 -13.67 -4.29
CA HIS A 146 11.61 -14.49 -5.51
C HIS A 146 10.82 -13.85 -6.66
N GLN A 147 9.63 -13.33 -6.37
CA GLN A 147 8.74 -12.69 -7.34
C GLN A 147 8.02 -11.49 -6.74
N ILE A 148 7.64 -10.56 -7.60
CA ILE A 148 6.72 -9.45 -7.30
C ILE A 148 5.40 -9.77 -7.99
N TYR A 149 4.34 -9.94 -7.22
CA TYR A 149 2.98 -10.11 -7.71
C TYR A 149 2.19 -8.83 -7.53
N LEU A 150 1.61 -8.35 -8.63
CA LEU A 150 0.69 -7.23 -8.63
C LEU A 150 -0.67 -7.73 -9.12
N ALA A 151 -1.61 -7.85 -8.20
CA ALA A 151 -2.93 -8.39 -8.47
C ALA A 151 -4.02 -7.36 -8.26
N ARG A 152 -5.10 -7.48 -9.04
CA ARG A 152 -6.27 -6.62 -8.93
C ARG A 152 -7.55 -7.45 -8.99
N PRO A 153 -8.53 -7.24 -8.09
CA PRO A 153 -9.85 -7.83 -8.23
C PRO A 153 -10.53 -7.24 -9.48
N ILE A 154 -11.22 -8.09 -10.22
CA ILE A 154 -11.96 -7.67 -11.41
C ILE A 154 -13.36 -7.29 -10.98
N VAL A 155 -13.70 -6.03 -11.17
CA VAL A 155 -15.07 -5.51 -10.97
C VAL A 155 -15.59 -5.07 -12.33
N PRO A 156 -16.56 -5.77 -12.91
CA PRO A 156 -17.16 -5.35 -14.19
C PRO A 156 -17.80 -3.97 -14.05
N LEU A 157 -17.52 -3.08 -14.99
CA LEU A 157 -18.10 -1.72 -15.03
C LEU A 157 -19.60 -1.71 -15.39
N SER A 158 -20.13 -2.82 -15.88
CA SER A 158 -21.53 -3.00 -16.21
C SER A 158 -22.03 -4.36 -15.69
N ASN A 159 -23.35 -4.50 -15.53
CA ASN A 159 -23.98 -5.77 -15.15
C ASN A 159 -23.84 -6.88 -16.21
N LYS A 160 -23.00 -6.68 -17.23
CA LYS A 160 -22.69 -7.71 -18.25
C LYS A 160 -21.51 -8.52 -17.74
N ASP A 161 -21.70 -9.82 -17.66
CA ASP A 161 -20.63 -10.76 -17.38
C ASP A 161 -19.47 -10.63 -18.39
N ILE A 162 -18.25 -10.75 -17.91
CA ILE A 162 -17.02 -10.74 -18.70
C ILE A 162 -17.10 -11.79 -19.85
N GLY A 163 -17.91 -12.82 -19.66
CA GLY A 163 -18.19 -13.86 -20.65
C GLY A 163 -18.73 -13.35 -22.00
N TYR A 164 -19.43 -12.22 -22.02
CA TYR A 164 -19.97 -11.61 -23.24
C TYR A 164 -18.95 -10.82 -24.08
N LEU A 165 -17.75 -10.57 -23.55
CA LEU A 165 -16.70 -9.90 -24.33
C LEU A 165 -16.13 -10.88 -25.39
N PRO A 166 -15.84 -10.43 -26.60
CA PRO A 166 -15.19 -11.25 -27.62
C PRO A 166 -13.73 -11.54 -27.26
N GLY A 167 -13.20 -12.70 -27.65
CA GLY A 167 -11.82 -13.08 -27.43
C GLY A 167 -11.63 -14.18 -26.38
N ASP A 168 -10.39 -14.60 -26.20
CA ASP A 168 -9.97 -15.53 -25.15
C ASP A 168 -9.99 -14.85 -23.74
N VAL A 169 -9.81 -15.63 -22.68
CA VAL A 169 -9.85 -15.14 -21.29
C VAL A 169 -8.81 -14.04 -21.07
N THR A 170 -7.62 -14.21 -21.61
CA THR A 170 -6.51 -13.26 -21.43
C THR A 170 -6.82 -11.92 -22.08
N SER A 171 -7.29 -11.93 -23.33
CA SER A 171 -7.69 -10.71 -24.07
C SER A 171 -8.82 -9.96 -23.39
N LYS A 172 -9.76 -10.66 -22.77
CA LYS A 172 -10.87 -10.06 -22.01
C LYS A 172 -10.43 -9.39 -20.71
N LEU A 173 -9.36 -9.88 -20.11
CA LEU A 173 -8.88 -9.42 -18.82
C LEU A 173 -7.79 -8.33 -18.92
N ASN A 174 -7.09 -8.27 -20.06
CA ASN A 174 -6.04 -7.29 -20.30
C ASN A 174 -6.44 -5.84 -20.00
N PRO A 175 -7.61 -5.33 -20.44
CA PRO A 175 -8.00 -3.94 -20.15
C PRO A 175 -8.09 -3.61 -18.66
N TYR A 176 -8.40 -4.59 -17.81
CA TYR A 176 -8.43 -4.39 -16.36
C TYR A 176 -7.05 -4.32 -15.73
N MET A 177 -6.04 -4.87 -16.40
CA MET A 177 -4.64 -4.88 -15.97
C MET A 177 -3.83 -3.70 -16.52
N GLU A 178 -4.30 -3.02 -17.56
CA GLU A 178 -3.61 -1.87 -18.17
C GLU A 178 -3.18 -0.80 -17.15
N PRO A 179 -4.00 -0.35 -16.17
CA PRO A 179 -3.57 0.64 -15.20
C PRO A 179 -2.36 0.21 -14.36
N LEU A 180 -2.18 -1.10 -14.16
CA LEU A 180 -1.03 -1.66 -13.46
C LEU A 180 0.22 -1.60 -14.33
N TRP A 181 0.08 -1.95 -15.61
CA TRP A 181 1.15 -1.81 -16.61
C TRP A 181 1.56 -0.36 -16.82
N ASP A 182 0.62 0.58 -16.75
CA ASP A 182 0.92 2.01 -16.89
C ASP A 182 1.77 2.53 -15.73
N ASN A 183 1.53 2.07 -14.50
CA ASN A 183 2.41 2.38 -13.38
C ASN A 183 3.83 1.84 -13.62
N LEU A 184 3.97 0.64 -14.14
CA LEU A 184 5.28 0.05 -14.46
C LEU A 184 5.97 0.81 -15.60
N LYS A 185 5.23 1.18 -16.66
CA LYS A 185 5.74 2.04 -17.75
C LYS A 185 6.22 3.38 -17.21
N PHE A 186 5.45 4.00 -16.28
CA PHE A 186 5.85 5.25 -15.66
C PHE A 186 7.14 5.11 -14.86
N ILE A 187 7.33 4.04 -14.09
CA ILE A 187 8.60 3.79 -13.39
C ILE A 187 9.74 3.61 -14.41
N LYS A 188 9.52 2.83 -15.48
CA LYS A 188 10.52 2.63 -16.54
C LYS A 188 10.94 3.95 -17.20
N SER A 189 10.01 4.89 -17.37
CA SER A 189 10.30 6.20 -17.98
C SER A 189 11.15 7.12 -17.10
N GLN A 190 11.42 6.77 -15.84
CA GLN A 190 12.32 7.51 -14.97
C GLN A 190 13.80 7.20 -15.30
N PHE A 191 14.07 6.21 -16.13
CA PHE A 191 15.40 5.73 -16.46
C PHE A 191 15.70 5.84 -17.95
N SER A 192 16.97 6.02 -18.29
CA SER A 192 17.46 5.94 -19.68
C SER A 192 17.76 4.50 -20.06
N ASP A 193 17.86 4.23 -21.37
CA ASP A 193 18.14 2.89 -21.92
C ASP A 193 19.48 2.29 -21.43
N LYS A 194 20.39 3.14 -20.94
CA LYS A 194 21.70 2.71 -20.41
C LYS A 194 21.64 2.31 -18.95
N ASP A 195 20.59 2.69 -18.23
CA ASP A 195 20.49 2.49 -16.79
C ASP A 195 20.29 1.01 -16.44
N ARG A 196 20.97 0.58 -15.39
CA ARG A 196 20.88 -0.81 -14.91
C ARG A 196 19.48 -1.15 -14.38
N GLU A 197 18.79 -0.18 -13.84
CA GLU A 197 17.46 -0.28 -13.29
C GLU A 197 16.44 -0.65 -14.38
N LEU A 198 16.49 0.00 -15.54
CA LEU A 198 15.62 -0.30 -16.66
C LEU A 198 15.87 -1.71 -17.21
N LYS A 199 17.15 -2.08 -17.37
CA LYS A 199 17.51 -3.45 -17.80
C LYS A 199 17.00 -4.49 -16.81
N ALA A 200 17.18 -4.25 -15.51
CA ALA A 200 16.71 -5.15 -14.47
C ALA A 200 15.19 -5.33 -14.50
N ILE A 201 14.38 -4.26 -14.71
CA ILE A 201 12.93 -4.39 -14.86
C ILE A 201 12.59 -5.26 -16.07
N ASN A 202 13.23 -5.04 -17.23
CA ASN A 202 12.97 -5.81 -18.44
C ASN A 202 13.29 -7.30 -18.24
N GLU A 203 14.43 -7.61 -17.68
CA GLU A 203 14.83 -8.98 -17.32
C GLU A 203 13.85 -9.62 -16.32
N MET A 204 13.34 -8.86 -15.36
CA MET A 204 12.36 -9.37 -14.41
C MET A 204 11.00 -9.67 -15.06
N ILE A 205 10.61 -8.90 -16.08
CA ILE A 205 9.39 -9.17 -16.84
C ILE A 205 9.58 -10.43 -17.70
N GLU A 206 10.68 -10.51 -18.45
CA GLU A 206 11.02 -11.64 -19.32
C GLU A 206 11.14 -12.95 -18.56
N ASN A 207 11.69 -12.92 -17.35
CA ASN A 207 11.87 -14.08 -16.47
C ASN A 207 10.66 -14.32 -15.53
N GLU A 208 9.51 -13.70 -15.79
CA GLU A 208 8.29 -13.83 -14.99
C GLU A 208 8.49 -13.53 -13.48
N LYS A 209 9.50 -12.73 -13.13
CA LYS A 209 9.72 -12.27 -11.76
C LYS A 209 8.79 -11.11 -11.36
N ILE A 210 8.21 -10.42 -12.35
CA ILE A 210 7.10 -9.48 -12.17
C ILE A 210 5.89 -10.09 -12.83
N VAL A 211 4.87 -10.35 -12.05
CA VAL A 211 3.61 -10.95 -12.52
C VAL A 211 2.46 -9.98 -12.25
N ILE A 212 1.80 -9.56 -13.32
CA ILE A 212 0.59 -8.73 -13.23
C ILE A 212 -0.59 -9.58 -13.67
N CYS A 213 -1.52 -9.85 -12.77
CA CYS A 213 -2.62 -10.76 -13.06
C CYS A 213 -3.90 -10.41 -12.28
N PRO A 214 -5.06 -10.88 -12.77
CA PRO A 214 -6.28 -10.88 -12.00
C PRO A 214 -6.13 -11.65 -10.70
N LEU A 215 -6.70 -11.12 -9.62
CA LEU A 215 -6.62 -11.77 -8.30
C LEU A 215 -7.18 -13.20 -8.28
N ALA A 216 -8.17 -13.49 -9.13
CA ALA A 216 -8.75 -14.83 -9.24
C ALA A 216 -7.70 -15.90 -9.61
N PHE A 217 -6.62 -15.55 -10.32
CA PHE A 217 -5.58 -16.48 -10.76
C PHE A 217 -4.58 -16.87 -9.67
N ILE A 218 -4.67 -16.25 -8.51
CA ILE A 218 -3.82 -16.55 -7.35
C ILE A 218 -4.41 -17.70 -6.50
N ARG A 219 -5.66 -18.05 -6.75
CA ARG A 219 -6.31 -19.15 -6.01
C ARG A 219 -5.53 -20.46 -6.19
N GLY A 220 -5.19 -21.12 -5.08
CA GLY A 220 -4.44 -22.38 -5.09
C GLY A 220 -2.91 -22.25 -5.08
N ARG A 221 -2.36 -21.03 -5.18
CA ARG A 221 -0.91 -20.80 -5.08
C ARG A 221 -0.50 -20.49 -3.63
N SER A 222 0.68 -20.95 -3.23
CA SER A 222 1.36 -20.48 -2.02
C SER A 222 2.04 -19.14 -2.34
N LEU A 223 1.97 -18.19 -1.43
CA LEU A 223 2.58 -16.84 -1.57
C LEU A 223 3.88 -16.75 -0.75
N SER A 224 4.69 -17.81 -0.74
CA SER A 224 5.96 -17.81 -0.02
C SER A 224 7.04 -17.07 -0.78
N ASN A 225 7.83 -16.28 -0.07
CA ASN A 225 8.96 -15.50 -0.60
C ASN A 225 8.56 -14.59 -1.79
N MET A 226 7.39 -13.95 -1.68
CA MET A 226 6.84 -13.07 -2.70
C MET A 226 6.53 -11.70 -2.12
N PHE A 227 6.81 -10.65 -2.89
CA PHE A 227 6.26 -9.33 -2.62
C PHE A 227 4.89 -9.24 -3.29
N PHE A 228 3.83 -9.26 -2.49
CA PHE A 228 2.47 -9.35 -3.00
C PHE A 228 1.72 -8.03 -2.85
N ILE A 229 1.29 -7.45 -3.95
CA ILE A 229 0.54 -6.18 -4.00
C ILE A 229 -0.88 -6.48 -4.47
N VAL A 230 -1.87 -6.04 -3.70
CA VAL A 230 -3.27 -6.05 -4.10
C VAL A 230 -3.74 -4.62 -4.34
N ASP A 231 -3.94 -4.29 -5.60
CA ASP A 231 -4.51 -3.00 -6.00
C ASP A 231 -6.03 -3.03 -5.91
N GLU A 232 -6.67 -1.88 -5.64
CA GLU A 232 -8.13 -1.75 -5.45
C GLU A 232 -8.71 -2.73 -4.41
N ALA A 233 -7.98 -2.93 -3.29
CA ALA A 233 -8.34 -3.90 -2.26
C ALA A 233 -9.70 -3.62 -1.58
N GLN A 234 -10.26 -2.41 -1.69
CA GLN A 234 -11.61 -2.08 -1.20
C GLN A 234 -12.72 -2.87 -1.93
N ASN A 235 -12.42 -3.45 -3.07
CA ASN A 235 -13.36 -4.30 -3.81
C ASN A 235 -13.34 -5.77 -3.35
N LEU A 236 -12.49 -6.11 -2.37
CA LEU A 236 -12.44 -7.45 -1.78
C LEU A 236 -13.52 -7.64 -0.73
N THR A 237 -14.05 -8.84 -0.69
CA THR A 237 -14.85 -9.30 0.45
C THR A 237 -13.95 -9.66 1.64
N PRO A 238 -14.45 -9.62 2.89
CA PRO A 238 -13.68 -10.06 4.06
C PRO A 238 -13.16 -11.50 3.93
N HIS A 239 -13.90 -12.37 3.26
CA HIS A 239 -13.47 -13.75 2.98
C HIS A 239 -12.25 -13.81 2.04
N GLU A 240 -12.22 -12.98 1.00
CA GLU A 240 -11.08 -12.89 0.09
C GLU A 240 -9.85 -12.32 0.78
N VAL A 241 -10.00 -11.27 1.58
CA VAL A 241 -8.90 -10.74 2.40
C VAL A 241 -8.33 -11.82 3.31
N LYS A 242 -9.19 -12.55 4.05
CA LYS A 242 -8.77 -13.68 4.89
C LYS A 242 -8.04 -14.74 4.06
N THR A 243 -8.55 -15.09 2.90
CA THR A 243 -7.94 -16.10 2.01
C THR A 243 -6.56 -15.69 1.55
N ILE A 244 -6.33 -14.40 1.25
CA ILE A 244 -5.03 -13.89 0.81
C ILE A 244 -4.04 -13.91 2.00
N THR A 245 -4.44 -13.35 3.14
CA THR A 245 -3.56 -13.22 4.32
C THR A 245 -3.15 -14.57 4.90
N THR A 246 -4.04 -15.57 4.87
CA THR A 246 -3.72 -16.93 5.34
C THR A 246 -2.84 -17.74 4.39
N ARG A 247 -2.59 -17.23 3.17
CA ARG A 247 -1.69 -17.86 2.18
C ARG A 247 -0.29 -17.22 2.17
N ALA A 248 -0.10 -16.13 2.91
CA ALA A 248 1.23 -15.61 3.16
C ALA A 248 2.01 -16.70 3.89
N GLY A 249 3.01 -17.25 3.21
CA GLY A 249 3.93 -18.25 3.77
C GLY A 249 5.05 -17.57 4.58
N GLU A 250 6.06 -18.35 4.91
CA GLU A 250 7.29 -17.82 5.49
C GLU A 250 7.97 -16.89 4.47
N ASN A 251 8.20 -15.64 4.87
CA ASN A 251 8.88 -14.58 4.12
C ASN A 251 9.99 -13.98 4.97
#